data_8e8ff4e0d0e5e410d848e2a121dcfca4
#
_entry.id   8e8ff4e0d0e5e410d848e2a121dcfca4
#
_cell.length_a   1.000
_cell.length_b   1.000
_cell.length_c   1.000
_cell.angle_alpha   90.00
_cell.angle_beta   90.00
_cell.angle_gamma   90.00
#
_symmetry.space_group_name_H-M   'P 1'
#
loop_
_entity.id
_entity.type
_entity.pdbx_description
1 polymer ?
#
loop_
_entity_poly.entity_id
_entity_poly.type
_entity_poly.pdbx_seq_one_letter_code
_entity_poly.pdbx_strand_id
1 'polypeptide(L)'
;MSNDNAQLAREKRFLVLLGIICLAMIGGALYLQVVLNEAPCPLCILQRYGFLLIAIFAFAGAAMRGRTALTLCEGLVVLSAIGGMVAAANHAWVLAHPTSSCGVDVLQPIVDGLPLATLLPSVFSVQGFCVTPYPPILGLSLPQWALVAFVLTTVLVPVGVWRNRRPSRQW
;
A
#
# COMPACT_ATOMS: atom_id res chain seq x y z
N MET A 1 2.67 -32.32 -12.38
CA MET A 1 1.97 -32.04 -11.11
C MET A 1 2.88 -31.51 -9.99
N SER A 2 4.12 -31.95 -9.84
CA SER A 2 5.05 -31.46 -8.78
C SER A 2 5.45 -29.98 -8.96
N ASN A 3 5.81 -29.57 -10.19
CA ASN A 3 6.28 -28.19 -10.47
C ASN A 3 5.19 -27.12 -10.29
N ASP A 4 3.94 -27.43 -10.65
CA ASP A 4 2.82 -26.50 -10.51
C ASP A 4 2.51 -26.18 -9.04
N ASN A 5 2.59 -27.19 -8.17
CA ASN A 5 2.38 -27.01 -6.73
C ASN A 5 3.50 -26.17 -6.10
N ALA A 6 4.74 -26.38 -6.52
CA ALA A 6 5.89 -25.61 -6.05
C ALA A 6 5.81 -24.13 -6.49
N GLN A 7 5.37 -23.86 -7.73
CA GLN A 7 5.14 -22.53 -8.25
C GLN A 7 4.03 -21.81 -7.46
N LEU A 8 2.90 -22.48 -7.27
CA LEU A 8 1.78 -21.94 -6.50
C LEU A 8 2.18 -21.63 -5.05
N ALA A 9 2.95 -22.50 -4.41
CA ALA A 9 3.45 -22.26 -3.06
C ALA A 9 4.37 -21.04 -2.99
N ARG A 10 5.19 -20.78 -4.02
CA ARG A 10 6.06 -19.61 -4.10
C ARG A 10 5.27 -18.32 -4.26
N GLU A 11 4.26 -18.29 -5.14
CA GLU A 11 3.36 -17.14 -5.30
C GLU A 11 2.67 -16.81 -3.98
N LYS A 12 2.12 -17.80 -3.31
CA LYS A 12 1.46 -17.62 -2.01
C LYS A 12 2.40 -17.08 -0.93
N ARG A 13 3.61 -17.62 -0.83
CA ARG A 13 4.61 -17.12 0.14
C ARG A 13 4.97 -15.66 -0.14
N PHE A 14 5.14 -15.30 -1.42
CA PHE A 14 5.40 -13.91 -1.81
C PHE A 14 4.25 -12.98 -1.40
N LEU A 15 3.00 -13.37 -1.64
CA LEU A 15 1.82 -12.58 -1.22
C LEU A 15 1.73 -12.45 0.30
N VAL A 16 2.00 -13.51 1.05
CA VAL A 16 2.02 -13.43 2.52
C VAL A 16 3.09 -12.45 3.01
N LEU A 17 4.30 -12.53 2.46
CA LEU A 17 5.38 -11.59 2.82
C LEU A 17 5.01 -10.15 2.45
N LEU A 18 4.41 -9.93 1.28
CA LEU A 18 3.93 -8.62 0.86
C LEU A 18 2.88 -8.07 1.84
N GLY A 19 1.90 -8.90 2.22
CA GLY A 19 0.87 -8.52 3.20
C GLY A 19 1.47 -8.13 4.56
N ILE A 20 2.44 -8.90 5.06
CA ILE A 20 3.15 -8.59 6.31
C ILE A 20 3.90 -7.27 6.20
N ILE A 21 4.60 -7.02 5.08
CA ILE A 21 5.33 -5.76 4.85
C ILE A 21 4.35 -4.57 4.84
N CYS A 22 3.20 -4.70 4.16
CA CYS A 22 2.18 -3.64 4.13
C CYS A 22 1.63 -3.34 5.53
N LEU A 23 1.36 -4.35 6.35
CA LEU A 23 0.94 -4.16 7.74
C LEU A 23 2.05 -3.52 8.59
N ALA A 24 3.31 -3.89 8.37
CA ALA A 24 4.44 -3.27 9.04
C ALA A 24 4.60 -1.79 8.66
N MET A 25 4.33 -1.41 7.40
CA MET A 25 4.31 0.01 6.97
C MET A 25 3.21 0.81 7.69
N ILE A 26 2.01 0.24 7.84
CA ILE A 26 0.93 0.87 8.62
C ILE A 26 1.34 0.98 10.10
N GLY A 27 1.88 -0.09 10.68
CA GLY A 27 2.37 -0.10 12.06
C GLY A 27 3.47 0.94 12.30
N GLY A 28 4.40 1.09 11.37
CA GLY A 28 5.45 2.13 11.40
C GLY A 28 4.87 3.54 11.37
N ALA A 29 3.88 3.78 10.48
CA ALA A 29 3.18 5.07 10.41
C ALA A 29 2.42 5.40 11.71
N LEU A 30 1.80 4.39 12.34
CA LEU A 30 1.13 4.56 13.64
C LEU A 30 2.13 4.82 14.77
N TYR A 31 3.26 4.12 14.75
CA TYR A 31 4.33 4.37 15.72
C TYR A 31 4.81 5.83 15.66
N LEU A 32 5.07 6.37 14.46
CA LEU A 32 5.47 7.75 14.28
C LEU A 32 4.37 8.72 14.74
N GLN A 33 3.11 8.42 14.43
CA GLN A 33 1.96 9.22 14.88
C GLN A 33 1.89 9.32 16.41
N VAL A 34 2.05 8.20 17.12
CA VAL A 34 1.90 8.16 18.58
C VAL A 34 3.15 8.69 19.28
N VAL A 35 4.35 8.34 18.81
CA VAL A 35 5.60 8.68 19.51
C VAL A 35 6.08 10.09 19.14
N LEU A 36 5.92 10.50 17.87
CA LEU A 36 6.36 11.82 17.40
C LEU A 36 5.21 12.83 17.33
N ASN A 37 3.99 12.45 17.74
CA ASN A 37 2.77 13.28 17.66
C ASN A 37 2.52 13.81 16.23
N GLU A 38 2.80 12.99 15.22
CA GLU A 38 2.68 13.34 13.81
C GLU A 38 1.22 13.17 13.36
N ALA A 39 0.51 14.28 13.22
CA ALA A 39 -0.91 14.26 12.83
C ALA A 39 -1.10 13.83 11.36
N PRO A 40 -1.84 12.73 11.07
CA PRO A 40 -1.98 12.22 9.70
C PRO A 40 -2.88 13.13 8.85
N CYS A 41 -2.42 13.46 7.65
CA CYS A 41 -3.16 14.23 6.65
C CYS A 41 -4.08 13.33 5.79
N PRO A 42 -5.01 13.88 4.98
CA PRO A 42 -5.90 13.09 4.13
C PRO A 42 -5.15 12.14 3.19
N LEU A 43 -4.06 12.60 2.56
CA LEU A 43 -3.25 11.77 1.67
C LEU A 43 -2.49 10.67 2.42
N CYS A 44 -2.10 10.90 3.67
CA CYS A 44 -1.52 9.88 4.54
C CYS A 44 -2.52 8.75 4.82
N ILE A 45 -3.76 9.12 5.10
CA ILE A 45 -4.83 8.14 5.35
C ILE A 45 -5.12 7.33 4.08
N LEU A 46 -5.20 7.95 2.91
CA LEU A 46 -5.39 7.23 1.64
C LEU A 46 -4.26 6.23 1.36
N GLN A 47 -3.01 6.56 1.71
CA GLN A 47 -1.90 5.61 1.60
C GLN A 47 -2.07 4.43 2.57
N ARG A 48 -2.55 4.66 3.81
CA ARG A 48 -2.87 3.57 4.76
C ARG A 48 -3.96 2.65 4.21
N TYR A 49 -5.01 3.19 3.59
CA TYR A 49 -6.01 2.39 2.87
C TYR A 49 -5.38 1.57 1.74
N GLY A 50 -4.47 2.17 0.95
CA GLY A 50 -3.74 1.47 -0.10
C GLY A 50 -2.98 0.26 0.44
N PHE A 51 -2.18 0.43 1.50
CA PHE A 51 -1.44 -0.67 2.13
C PHE A 51 -2.38 -1.72 2.75
N LEU A 52 -3.47 -1.30 3.38
CA LEU A 52 -4.45 -2.21 3.97
C LEU A 52 -5.12 -3.08 2.90
N LEU A 53 -5.56 -2.47 1.79
CA LEU A 53 -6.18 -3.21 0.69
C LEU A 53 -5.20 -4.20 0.05
N ILE A 54 -3.93 -3.80 -0.15
CA ILE A 54 -2.88 -4.71 -0.61
C ILE A 54 -2.74 -5.90 0.35
N ALA A 55 -2.67 -5.65 1.67
CA ALA A 55 -2.55 -6.72 2.65
C ALA A 55 -3.76 -7.67 2.63
N ILE A 56 -4.99 -7.14 2.59
CA ILE A 56 -6.23 -7.92 2.53
C ILE A 56 -6.23 -8.82 1.29
N PHE A 57 -5.99 -8.25 0.10
CA PHE A 57 -6.01 -9.03 -1.15
C PHE A 57 -4.84 -10.00 -1.25
N ALA A 58 -3.67 -9.66 -0.72
CA ALA A 58 -2.51 -10.54 -0.67
C ALA A 58 -2.77 -11.77 0.22
N PHE A 59 -3.32 -11.59 1.43
CA PHE A 59 -3.69 -12.71 2.31
C PHE A 59 -4.86 -13.52 1.75
N ALA A 60 -5.88 -12.85 1.19
CA ALA A 60 -6.98 -13.53 0.51
C ALA A 60 -6.47 -14.39 -0.64
N GLY A 61 -5.60 -13.86 -1.50
CA GLY A 61 -4.98 -14.61 -2.60
C GLY A 61 -4.17 -15.81 -2.11
N ALA A 62 -3.39 -15.63 -1.04
CA ALA A 62 -2.61 -16.73 -0.45
C ALA A 62 -3.50 -17.84 0.13
N ALA A 63 -4.69 -17.52 0.64
CA ALA A 63 -5.66 -18.48 1.16
C ALA A 63 -6.42 -19.23 0.05
N MET A 64 -6.55 -18.65 -1.14
CA MET A 64 -7.30 -19.26 -2.25
C MET A 64 -6.64 -20.53 -2.78
N ARG A 65 -7.46 -21.53 -3.16
CA ARG A 65 -7.01 -22.80 -3.75
C ARG A 65 -6.98 -22.78 -5.27
N GLY A 66 -7.81 -21.94 -5.90
CA GLY A 66 -7.96 -21.84 -7.35
C GLY A 66 -7.03 -20.80 -7.98
N ARG A 67 -6.42 -21.11 -9.12
CA ARG A 67 -5.53 -20.17 -9.86
C ARG A 67 -6.27 -18.90 -10.32
N THR A 68 -7.52 -19.02 -10.73
CA THR A 68 -8.33 -17.87 -11.17
C THR A 68 -8.56 -16.88 -10.03
N ALA A 69 -8.96 -17.38 -8.85
CA ALA A 69 -9.16 -16.53 -7.67
C ALA A 69 -7.85 -15.87 -7.20
N LEU A 70 -6.73 -16.61 -7.26
CA LEU A 70 -5.41 -16.06 -6.96
C LEU A 70 -5.07 -14.92 -7.93
N THR A 71 -5.27 -15.11 -9.24
CA THR A 71 -4.99 -14.06 -10.24
C THR A 71 -5.85 -12.82 -10.06
N LEU A 72 -7.12 -12.99 -9.68
CA LEU A 72 -8.00 -11.86 -9.37
C LEU A 72 -7.48 -11.08 -8.15
N CYS A 73 -7.08 -11.77 -7.09
CA CYS A 73 -6.48 -11.12 -5.92
C CYS A 73 -5.18 -10.38 -6.26
N GLU A 74 -4.30 -10.98 -7.08
CA GLU A 74 -3.08 -10.33 -7.58
C GLU A 74 -3.40 -9.06 -8.39
N GLY A 75 -4.42 -9.10 -9.24
CA GLY A 75 -4.91 -7.94 -9.98
C GLY A 75 -5.41 -6.83 -9.05
N LEU A 76 -6.16 -7.19 -8.00
CA LEU A 76 -6.64 -6.25 -6.98
C LEU A 76 -5.50 -5.67 -6.14
N VAL A 77 -4.45 -6.45 -5.85
CA VAL A 77 -3.22 -5.95 -5.22
C VAL A 77 -2.57 -4.86 -6.08
N VAL A 78 -2.41 -5.12 -7.38
CA VAL A 78 -1.81 -4.14 -8.31
C VAL A 78 -2.67 -2.89 -8.41
N LEU A 79 -3.99 -3.03 -8.53
CA LEU A 79 -4.92 -1.90 -8.59
C LEU A 79 -4.84 -1.02 -7.32
N SER A 80 -4.81 -1.67 -6.15
CA SER A 80 -4.65 -0.97 -4.86
C SER A 80 -3.29 -0.27 -4.75
N ALA A 81 -2.23 -0.89 -5.26
CA ALA A 81 -0.90 -0.30 -5.30
C ALA A 81 -0.85 0.94 -6.22
N ILE A 82 -1.52 0.90 -7.37
CA ILE A 82 -1.63 2.06 -8.27
C ILE A 82 -2.38 3.21 -7.57
N GLY A 83 -3.50 2.94 -6.91
CA GLY A 83 -4.23 3.95 -6.13
C GLY A 83 -3.39 4.58 -5.03
N GLY A 84 -2.67 3.75 -4.26
CA GLY A 84 -1.74 4.20 -3.23
C GLY A 84 -0.57 5.01 -3.81
N MET A 85 -0.05 4.60 -4.98
CA MET A 85 1.02 5.32 -5.70
C MET A 85 0.56 6.73 -6.11
N VAL A 86 -0.65 6.88 -6.62
CA VAL A 86 -1.22 8.20 -6.97
C VAL A 86 -1.33 9.08 -5.72
N ALA A 87 -1.84 8.57 -4.61
CA ALA A 87 -1.92 9.30 -3.35
C ALA A 87 -0.53 9.71 -2.82
N ALA A 88 0.46 8.80 -2.88
CA ALA A 88 1.82 9.06 -2.43
C ALA A 88 2.55 10.07 -3.33
N ALA A 89 2.35 10.00 -4.65
CA ALA A 89 2.92 10.94 -5.61
C ALA A 89 2.35 12.34 -5.41
N ASN A 90 1.03 12.47 -5.24
CA ASN A 90 0.39 13.76 -4.93
C ASN A 90 0.92 14.33 -3.61
N HIS A 91 1.09 13.50 -2.58
CA HIS A 91 1.61 13.96 -1.30
C HIS A 91 3.06 14.44 -1.42
N ALA A 92 3.92 13.70 -2.12
CA ALA A 92 5.30 14.11 -2.37
C ALA A 92 5.37 15.42 -3.18
N TRP A 93 4.45 15.61 -4.14
CA TRP A 93 4.32 16.84 -4.92
C TRP A 93 3.94 18.04 -4.05
N VAL A 94 2.94 17.90 -3.18
CA VAL A 94 2.48 18.96 -2.27
C VAL A 94 3.59 19.37 -1.30
N LEU A 95 4.37 18.42 -0.79
CA LEU A 95 5.53 18.73 0.06
C LEU A 95 6.63 19.50 -0.67
N ALA A 96 6.83 19.24 -1.97
CA ALA A 96 7.78 19.97 -2.80
C ALA A 96 7.29 21.35 -3.20
N HIS A 97 5.96 21.58 -3.17
CA HIS A 97 5.31 22.84 -3.58
C HIS A 97 4.34 23.30 -2.49
N PRO A 98 4.82 23.92 -1.38
CA PRO A 98 4.01 24.25 -0.20
C PRO A 98 2.86 25.23 -0.48
N THR A 99 2.89 25.93 -1.63
CA THR A 99 1.81 26.82 -2.09
C THR A 99 0.63 26.04 -2.70
N SER A 100 0.81 24.74 -3.00
CA SER A 100 -0.25 23.88 -3.53
C SER A 100 -1.17 23.45 -2.40
N SER A 101 -2.49 23.57 -2.60
CA SER A 101 -3.43 22.99 -1.63
C SER A 101 -3.40 21.47 -1.71
N CYS A 102 -3.41 20.83 -0.57
CA CYS A 102 -3.50 19.36 -0.45
C CYS A 102 -4.95 18.87 -0.71
N GLY A 103 -5.87 19.78 -1.06
CA GLY A 103 -7.28 19.43 -1.17
C GLY A 103 -7.92 19.04 0.15
N VAL A 104 -7.41 19.52 1.29
CA VAL A 104 -7.95 19.20 2.63
C VAL A 104 -9.45 19.46 2.66
N ASP A 105 -9.91 20.58 2.13
CA ASP A 105 -11.32 20.96 2.14
C ASP A 105 -12.21 19.96 1.35
N VAL A 106 -11.68 19.30 0.34
CA VAL A 106 -12.41 18.33 -0.49
C VAL A 106 -12.16 16.89 -0.08
N LEU A 107 -10.91 16.53 0.23
CA LEU A 107 -10.54 15.15 0.54
C LEU A 107 -10.87 14.75 1.98
N GLN A 108 -10.78 15.68 2.92
CA GLN A 108 -11.04 15.38 4.34
C GLN A 108 -12.44 14.81 4.58
N PRO A 109 -13.55 15.46 4.14
CA PRO A 109 -14.89 14.92 4.37
C PRO A 109 -15.11 13.56 3.68
N ILE A 110 -14.44 13.32 2.54
CA ILE A 110 -14.51 12.03 1.84
C ILE A 110 -13.79 10.95 2.64
N VAL A 111 -12.59 11.24 3.14
CA VAL A 111 -11.76 10.28 3.89
C VAL A 111 -12.38 9.99 5.26
N ASP A 112 -12.85 11.00 5.97
CA ASP A 112 -13.50 10.85 7.28
C ASP A 112 -14.89 10.18 7.16
N GLY A 113 -15.53 10.24 5.99
CA GLY A 113 -16.76 9.52 5.68
C GLY A 113 -16.56 8.02 5.38
N LEU A 114 -15.32 7.54 5.25
CA LEU A 114 -15.05 6.12 5.01
C LEU A 114 -15.31 5.27 6.27
N PRO A 115 -15.79 4.02 6.11
CA PRO A 115 -16.20 3.19 7.24
C PRO A 115 -15.10 2.92 8.28
N LEU A 116 -13.83 2.85 7.88
CA LEU A 116 -12.73 2.63 8.82
C LEU A 116 -12.39 3.91 9.62
N ALA A 117 -12.68 5.10 9.11
CA ALA A 117 -12.51 6.34 9.85
C ALA A 117 -13.49 6.42 11.04
N THR A 118 -14.69 5.85 10.89
CA THR A 118 -15.69 5.76 11.98
C THR A 118 -15.42 4.62 12.96
N LEU A 119 -14.90 3.48 12.47
CA LEU A 119 -14.62 2.29 13.29
C LEU A 119 -13.29 2.40 14.05
N LEU A 120 -12.28 3.00 13.46
CA LEU A 120 -10.93 3.14 13.99
C LEU A 120 -10.42 4.58 13.79
N PRO A 121 -11.05 5.58 14.43
CA PRO A 121 -10.73 6.99 14.20
C PRO A 121 -9.27 7.33 14.55
N SER A 122 -8.67 6.67 15.53
CA SER A 122 -7.26 6.85 15.89
C SER A 122 -6.28 6.49 14.77
N VAL A 123 -6.70 5.65 13.82
CA VAL A 123 -5.86 5.14 12.72
C VAL A 123 -6.21 5.81 11.40
N PHE A 124 -7.49 6.08 11.14
CA PHE A 124 -8.02 6.44 9.84
C PHE A 124 -8.74 7.79 9.79
N SER A 125 -8.77 8.60 10.87
CA SER A 125 -9.27 9.98 10.82
C SER A 125 -8.17 10.97 10.46
N VAL A 126 -8.55 12.02 9.75
CA VAL A 126 -7.66 13.12 9.39
C VAL A 126 -7.47 14.02 10.60
N GLN A 127 -6.21 14.32 10.97
CA GLN A 127 -5.86 15.15 12.12
C GLN A 127 -4.86 16.26 11.77
N GLY A 128 -4.28 16.25 10.57
CA GLY A 128 -3.20 17.17 10.20
C GLY A 128 -3.26 17.65 8.74
N PHE A 129 -2.32 18.51 8.42
CA PHE A 129 -2.16 19.11 7.11
C PHE A 129 -1.04 18.42 6.30
N CYS A 130 -1.18 18.35 4.96
CA CYS A 130 -0.19 17.71 4.09
C CYS A 130 1.14 18.47 3.97
N VAL A 131 1.18 19.72 4.35
CA VAL A 131 2.37 20.59 4.24
C VAL A 131 3.30 20.51 5.45
N THR A 132 2.98 19.75 6.49
CA THR A 132 3.85 19.61 7.66
C THR A 132 5.06 18.75 7.28
N PRO A 133 6.28 19.31 7.30
CA PRO A 133 7.48 18.54 6.95
C PRO A 133 7.81 17.57 8.09
N TYR A 134 7.76 16.27 7.79
CA TYR A 134 8.28 15.24 8.69
C TYR A 134 9.80 15.16 8.58
N PRO A 135 10.52 14.83 9.66
CA PRO A 135 11.96 14.62 9.57
C PRO A 135 12.25 13.50 8.55
N PRO A 136 13.17 13.74 7.59
CA PRO A 136 13.48 12.74 6.58
C PRO A 136 14.14 11.52 7.22
N ILE A 137 13.64 10.33 6.89
CA ILE A 137 14.22 9.05 7.30
C ILE A 137 15.14 8.57 6.17
N LEU A 138 16.45 8.44 6.47
CA LEU A 138 17.46 8.06 5.47
C LEU A 138 17.47 8.97 4.21
N GLY A 139 17.15 10.25 4.37
CA GLY A 139 17.15 11.24 3.29
C GLY A 139 15.88 11.28 2.44
N LEU A 140 14.89 10.42 2.72
CA LEU A 140 13.59 10.42 2.05
C LEU A 140 12.47 10.78 3.03
N SER A 141 11.49 11.54 2.55
CA SER A 141 10.27 11.80 3.31
C SER A 141 9.37 10.55 3.38
N LEU A 142 8.49 10.49 4.40
CA LEU A 142 7.54 9.38 4.56
C LEU A 142 6.72 9.07 3.29
N PRO A 143 6.12 10.07 2.58
CA PRO A 143 5.40 9.80 1.35
C PRO A 143 6.30 9.31 0.21
N GLN A 144 7.58 9.66 0.17
CA GLN A 144 8.53 9.11 -0.80
C GLN A 144 8.81 7.63 -0.53
N TRP A 145 8.96 7.22 0.73
CA TRP A 145 9.07 5.80 1.10
C TRP A 145 7.81 5.01 0.73
N ALA A 146 6.63 5.58 0.98
CA ALA A 146 5.37 4.96 0.56
C ALA A 146 5.29 4.85 -0.98
N LEU A 147 5.71 5.88 -1.70
CA LEU A 147 5.76 5.86 -3.17
C LEU A 147 6.67 4.74 -3.69
N VAL A 148 7.88 4.60 -3.13
CA VAL A 148 8.80 3.50 -3.48
C VAL A 148 8.15 2.14 -3.23
N ALA A 149 7.50 1.95 -2.09
CA ALA A 149 6.83 0.69 -1.76
C ALA A 149 5.69 0.36 -2.74
N PHE A 150 4.86 1.34 -3.12
CA PHE A 150 3.79 1.15 -4.10
C PHE A 150 4.32 0.87 -5.50
N VAL A 151 5.36 1.58 -5.95
CA VAL A 151 6.02 1.33 -7.25
C VAL A 151 6.60 -0.08 -7.28
N LEU A 152 7.34 -0.48 -6.23
CA LEU A 152 7.88 -1.84 -6.14
C LEU A 152 6.77 -2.89 -6.19
N THR A 153 5.67 -2.70 -5.47
CA THR A 153 4.52 -3.63 -5.48
C THR A 153 3.92 -3.72 -6.88
N THR A 154 3.69 -2.57 -7.54
CA THR A 154 3.11 -2.51 -8.89
C THR A 154 3.98 -3.22 -9.94
N VAL A 155 5.31 -3.23 -9.77
CA VAL A 155 6.24 -3.89 -10.70
C VAL A 155 6.49 -5.35 -10.30
N LEU A 156 6.77 -5.62 -9.02
CA LEU A 156 7.21 -6.95 -8.59
C LEU A 156 6.09 -7.99 -8.63
N VAL A 157 4.83 -7.61 -8.39
CA VAL A 157 3.72 -8.56 -8.43
C VAL A 157 3.52 -9.10 -9.85
N PRO A 158 3.29 -8.30 -10.90
CA PRO A 158 3.10 -8.84 -12.24
C PRO A 158 4.36 -9.52 -12.79
N VAL A 159 5.57 -9.01 -12.48
CA VAL A 159 6.83 -9.66 -12.89
C VAL A 159 6.98 -11.02 -12.22
N GLY A 160 6.66 -11.12 -10.92
CA GLY A 160 6.69 -12.38 -10.18
C GLY A 160 5.73 -13.41 -10.77
N VAL A 161 4.49 -13.00 -11.02
CA VAL A 161 3.47 -13.82 -11.67
C VAL A 161 3.93 -14.30 -13.05
N TRP A 162 4.41 -13.39 -13.88
CA TRP A 162 4.86 -13.71 -15.23
C TRP A 162 6.06 -14.68 -15.24
N ARG A 163 7.08 -14.42 -14.41
CA ARG A 163 8.25 -15.31 -14.29
C ARG A 163 7.87 -16.70 -13.80
N ASN A 164 6.95 -16.78 -12.86
CA ASN A 164 6.55 -18.02 -12.22
C ASN A 164 5.63 -18.87 -13.11
N ARG A 165 4.88 -18.24 -14.02
CA ARG A 165 3.96 -18.91 -14.95
C ARG A 165 4.56 -19.20 -16.33
N ARG A 166 5.80 -18.80 -16.60
CA ARG A 166 6.48 -19.21 -17.83
C ARG A 166 6.69 -20.73 -17.83
N PRO A 167 6.30 -21.44 -18.91
CA PRO A 167 6.65 -22.84 -19.05
C PRO A 167 8.18 -22.96 -19.04
N SER A 168 8.71 -23.81 -18.17
CA SER A 168 10.12 -24.17 -18.23
C SER A 168 10.37 -24.79 -19.62
N ARG A 169 11.11 -24.09 -20.49
CA ARG A 169 11.64 -24.73 -21.69
C ARG A 169 12.54 -25.86 -21.19
N GLN A 170 12.04 -27.09 -21.31
CA GLN A 170 12.88 -28.28 -21.21
C GLN A 170 13.67 -28.32 -22.52
N TRP A 171 14.97 -28.10 -22.42
CA TRP A 171 15.94 -28.46 -23.44
C TRP A 171 16.29 -29.93 -23.26
#